data_b3550bb5c4bf231ec906ade5a8b778da
#
_entry.id   b3550bb5c4bf231ec906ade5a8b778da
#
_cell.length_a   1.000
_cell.length_b   1.000
_cell.length_c   1.000
_cell.angle_alpha   90.00
_cell.angle_beta   90.00
_cell.angle_gamma   90.00
#
_symmetry.space_group_name_H-M   'P 1'
#
loop_
_entity.id
_entity.type
_entity.pdbx_description
1 polymer ?
#
loop_
_entity_poly.entity_id
_entity_poly.type
_entity_poly.pdbx_seq_one_letter_code
_entity_poly.pdbx_strand_id
1 'polypeptide(L)'
;MIVIDTSALMALLLGEPEADEIAALLASEERLSISAGTLAEALIVAERRGFREDLMQLVEGLSVDVDELGAAGAVAVAQAYSTWGKGVHPAGLNFGDCFAYATAKTSGARLLFVGEDFAKTDVVSAL
;
A
#
# COMPACT_ATOMS: atom_id res chain seq x y z
N MET A 1 8.37 -10.80 -3.11
CA MET A 1 7.01 -10.20 -3.14
C MET A 1 7.04 -8.77 -2.64
N ILE A 2 6.30 -7.92 -3.28
CA ILE A 2 6.13 -6.52 -2.90
C ILE A 2 4.64 -6.27 -2.65
N VAL A 3 4.32 -5.69 -1.50
CA VAL A 3 2.97 -5.19 -1.18
C VAL A 3 2.92 -3.71 -1.48
N ILE A 4 1.85 -3.26 -2.13
CA ILE A 4 1.72 -1.87 -2.60
C ILE A 4 0.82 -1.08 -1.67
N ASP A 5 1.28 0.10 -1.24
CA ASP A 5 0.45 1.07 -0.52
C ASP A 5 -0.17 2.09 -1.47
N THR A 6 -1.28 2.69 -1.05
CA THR A 6 -1.95 3.76 -1.80
C THR A 6 -0.99 4.89 -2.18
N SER A 7 -0.08 5.28 -1.29
CA SER A 7 0.87 6.37 -1.52
C SER A 7 1.74 6.15 -2.75
N ALA A 8 2.15 4.91 -3.01
CA ALA A 8 2.96 4.58 -4.18
C ALA A 8 2.15 4.69 -5.47
N LEU A 9 0.91 4.20 -5.47
CA LEU A 9 0.05 4.30 -6.64
C LEU A 9 -0.27 5.77 -6.97
N MET A 10 -0.52 6.57 -5.95
CA MET A 10 -0.79 8.00 -6.15
C MET A 10 0.45 8.74 -6.67
N ALA A 11 1.63 8.45 -6.13
CA ALA A 11 2.88 9.03 -6.61
C ALA A 11 3.11 8.74 -8.09
N LEU A 12 2.85 7.50 -8.51
CA LEU A 12 2.99 7.09 -9.91
C LEU A 12 1.98 7.81 -10.81
N LEU A 13 0.71 7.81 -10.43
CA LEU A 13 -0.37 8.39 -11.25
C LEU A 13 -0.31 9.92 -11.31
N LEU A 14 0.20 10.57 -10.27
CA LEU A 14 0.34 12.03 -10.20
C LEU A 14 1.69 12.52 -10.70
N GLY A 15 2.61 11.63 -11.09
CA GLY A 15 3.93 12.02 -11.58
C GLY A 15 4.81 12.67 -10.52
N GLU A 16 4.72 12.22 -9.28
CA GLU A 16 5.56 12.73 -8.19
C GLU A 16 7.04 12.33 -8.41
N PRO A 17 8.00 12.91 -7.64
CA PRO A 17 9.43 12.67 -7.85
C PRO A 17 9.84 11.19 -7.84
N GLU A 18 9.15 10.35 -7.08
CA GLU A 18 9.45 8.91 -6.99
C GLU A 18 8.83 8.08 -8.11
N ALA A 19 8.05 8.69 -9.02
CA ALA A 19 7.26 7.96 -10.03
C ALA A 19 8.11 7.05 -10.92
N ASP A 20 9.26 7.53 -11.40
CA ASP A 20 10.11 6.74 -12.28
C ASP A 20 10.71 5.53 -11.58
N GLU A 21 11.14 5.70 -10.34
CA GLU A 21 11.68 4.62 -9.52
C GLU A 21 10.61 3.58 -9.19
N ILE A 22 9.41 4.03 -8.86
CA ILE A 22 8.25 3.16 -8.62
C ILE A 22 7.90 2.39 -9.90
N ALA A 23 7.83 3.06 -11.04
CA ALA A 23 7.53 2.43 -12.32
C ALA A 23 8.55 1.33 -12.66
N ALA A 24 9.82 1.60 -12.45
CA ALA A 24 10.89 0.61 -12.69
C ALA A 24 10.73 -0.61 -11.78
N LEU A 25 10.41 -0.39 -10.51
CA LEU A 25 10.20 -1.47 -9.55
C LEU A 25 8.96 -2.31 -9.91
N LEU A 26 7.86 -1.68 -10.28
CA LEU A 26 6.64 -2.37 -10.68
C LEU A 26 6.79 -3.15 -11.99
N ALA A 27 7.68 -2.71 -12.87
CA ALA A 27 8.01 -3.40 -14.10
C ALA A 27 8.96 -4.58 -13.89
N SER A 28 9.54 -4.75 -12.71
CA SER A 28 10.37 -5.89 -12.36
C SER A 28 9.53 -7.19 -12.36
N GLU A 29 10.20 -8.35 -12.37
CA GLU A 29 9.51 -9.63 -12.34
C GLU A 29 9.01 -10.01 -10.94
N GLU A 30 9.12 -9.12 -9.97
CA GLU A 30 8.67 -9.36 -8.60
C GLU A 30 7.15 -9.55 -8.55
N ARG A 31 6.73 -10.46 -7.71
CA ARG A 31 5.32 -10.67 -7.44
C ARG A 31 4.74 -9.49 -6.68
N LEU A 32 3.63 -8.95 -7.17
CA LEU A 32 2.97 -7.77 -6.60
C LEU A 32 1.66 -8.17 -5.93
N SER A 33 1.41 -7.59 -4.76
CA SER A 33 0.18 -7.80 -4.01
C SER A 33 -0.31 -6.47 -3.43
N ILE A 34 -1.60 -6.37 -3.22
CA ILE A 34 -2.25 -5.24 -2.56
C ILE A 34 -3.37 -5.74 -1.65
N SER A 35 -3.48 -5.17 -0.47
CA SER A 35 -4.64 -5.46 0.39
C SER A 35 -5.93 -4.95 -0.27
N ALA A 36 -7.02 -5.71 -0.14
CA ALA A 36 -8.33 -5.25 -0.60
C ALA A 36 -8.73 -3.92 0.05
N GLY A 37 -8.36 -3.70 1.31
CA GLY A 37 -8.59 -2.43 2.00
C GLY A 37 -7.80 -1.27 1.40
N THR A 38 -6.54 -1.51 1.05
CA THR A 38 -5.70 -0.51 0.37
C THR A 38 -6.24 -0.20 -1.03
N LEU A 39 -6.66 -1.21 -1.77
CA LEU A 39 -7.25 -1.01 -3.09
C LEU A 39 -8.52 -0.17 -3.01
N ALA A 40 -9.37 -0.43 -2.02
CA ALA A 40 -10.58 0.36 -1.80
C ALA A 40 -10.24 1.84 -1.53
N GLU A 41 -9.26 2.10 -0.69
CA GLU A 41 -8.79 3.46 -0.42
C GLU A 41 -8.26 4.13 -1.69
N ALA A 42 -7.43 3.43 -2.44
CA ALA A 42 -6.86 3.96 -3.68
C ALA A 42 -7.94 4.29 -4.71
N LEU A 43 -8.96 3.45 -4.84
CA LEU A 43 -10.10 3.69 -5.74
C LEU A 43 -10.90 4.92 -5.32
N ILE A 44 -11.10 5.14 -4.02
CA ILE A 44 -11.81 6.33 -3.50
C ILE A 44 -11.02 7.59 -3.83
N VAL A 45 -9.72 7.59 -3.59
CA VAL A 45 -8.86 8.74 -3.87
C VAL A 45 -8.81 9.02 -5.38
N ALA A 46 -8.64 7.98 -6.19
CA ALA A 46 -8.57 8.09 -7.64
C ALA A 46 -9.89 8.64 -8.22
N GLU A 47 -11.04 8.20 -7.71
CA GLU A 47 -12.33 8.70 -8.14
C GLU A 47 -12.50 10.19 -7.87
N ARG A 48 -12.11 10.64 -6.68
CA ARG A 48 -12.15 12.05 -6.31
C ARG A 48 -11.24 12.92 -7.18
N ARG A 49 -10.15 12.35 -7.68
CA ARG A 49 -9.17 13.03 -8.52
C ARG A 49 -9.42 12.87 -10.02
N GLY A 50 -10.42 12.07 -10.42
CA GLY A 50 -10.79 11.87 -11.82
C GLY A 50 -9.93 10.91 -12.61
N PHE A 51 -9.17 10.01 -11.95
CA PHE A 51 -8.33 9.03 -12.65
C PHE A 51 -8.58 7.57 -12.20
N ARG A 52 -9.81 7.26 -11.83
CA ARG A 52 -10.18 5.89 -11.43
C ARG A 52 -9.89 4.85 -12.51
N GLU A 53 -10.21 5.16 -13.78
CA GLU A 53 -9.95 4.23 -14.87
C GLU A 53 -8.46 3.97 -15.07
N ASP A 54 -7.63 5.01 -14.95
CA ASP A 54 -6.18 4.87 -15.03
C ASP A 54 -5.65 3.94 -13.94
N LEU A 55 -6.17 4.08 -12.72
CA LEU A 55 -5.80 3.19 -11.60
C LEU A 55 -6.20 1.75 -11.90
N MET A 56 -7.41 1.51 -12.37
CA MET A 56 -7.89 0.16 -12.66
C MET A 56 -7.05 -0.49 -13.77
N GLN A 57 -6.74 0.25 -14.82
CA GLN A 57 -5.89 -0.25 -15.91
C GLN A 57 -4.48 -0.57 -15.41
N LEU A 58 -3.95 0.25 -14.53
CA LEU A 58 -2.62 0.01 -13.94
C LEU A 58 -2.60 -1.29 -13.12
N VAL A 59 -3.56 -1.46 -12.24
CA VAL A 59 -3.66 -2.65 -11.37
C VAL A 59 -3.85 -3.92 -12.20
N GLU A 60 -4.73 -3.88 -13.20
CA GLU A 60 -4.96 -5.00 -14.10
C GLU A 60 -3.74 -5.30 -14.96
N GLY A 61 -3.12 -4.28 -15.53
CA GLY A 61 -1.95 -4.43 -16.40
C GLY A 61 -0.73 -5.01 -15.68
N LEU A 62 -0.59 -4.74 -14.40
CA LEU A 62 0.50 -5.26 -13.57
C LEU A 62 0.21 -6.64 -12.99
N SER A 63 -1.00 -7.17 -13.20
CA SER A 63 -1.42 -8.45 -12.63
C SER A 63 -1.22 -8.52 -11.10
N VAL A 64 -1.60 -7.45 -10.41
CA VAL A 64 -1.47 -7.37 -8.95
C VAL A 64 -2.45 -8.34 -8.30
N ASP A 65 -1.95 -9.18 -7.39
CA ASP A 65 -2.79 -10.06 -6.58
C ASP A 65 -3.47 -9.24 -5.49
N VAL A 66 -4.80 -9.29 -5.43
CA VAL A 66 -5.54 -8.64 -4.34
C VAL A 66 -5.65 -9.59 -3.16
N ASP A 67 -5.09 -9.19 -2.02
CA ASP A 67 -5.16 -9.96 -0.78
C ASP A 67 -6.50 -9.70 -0.10
N GLU A 68 -7.36 -10.72 -0.06
CA GLU A 68 -8.68 -10.62 0.54
C GLU A 68 -8.59 -10.52 2.06
N LEU A 69 -9.37 -9.60 2.63
CA LEU A 69 -9.39 -9.38 4.06
C LEU A 69 -10.45 -10.27 4.71
N GLY A 70 -10.00 -11.29 5.42
CA GLY A 70 -10.87 -12.12 6.24
C GLY A 70 -10.80 -11.75 7.73
N ALA A 71 -11.34 -12.61 8.59
CA ALA A 71 -11.36 -12.39 10.04
C ALA A 71 -9.95 -12.22 10.64
N ALA A 72 -9.01 -13.09 10.23
CA ALA A 72 -7.63 -13.01 10.70
C ALA A 72 -6.96 -11.71 10.23
N GLY A 73 -7.24 -11.28 9.01
CA GLY A 73 -6.75 -10.01 8.48
C GLY A 73 -7.29 -8.80 9.24
N ALA A 74 -8.57 -8.83 9.60
CA ALA A 74 -9.18 -7.77 10.41
C ALA A 74 -8.49 -7.64 11.77
N VAL A 75 -8.17 -8.75 12.42
CA VAL A 75 -7.42 -8.76 13.68
C VAL A 75 -6.02 -8.17 13.48
N ALA A 76 -5.32 -8.56 12.41
CA ALA A 76 -3.97 -8.06 12.12
C ALA A 76 -3.99 -6.54 11.87
N VAL A 77 -4.99 -6.02 11.17
CA VAL A 77 -5.16 -4.58 10.93
C VAL A 77 -5.38 -3.84 12.25
N ALA A 78 -6.28 -4.34 13.10
CA ALA A 78 -6.54 -3.75 14.41
C ALA A 78 -5.28 -3.74 15.29
N GLN A 79 -4.51 -4.81 15.26
CA GLN A 79 -3.26 -4.92 16.01
C GLN A 79 -2.20 -3.96 15.51
N ALA A 80 -2.08 -3.76 14.19
CA ALA A 80 -1.20 -2.77 13.60
C ALA A 80 -1.54 -1.35 14.11
N TYR A 81 -2.81 -1.02 14.16
CA TYR A 81 -3.26 0.27 14.68
C TYR A 81 -2.93 0.42 16.17
N SER A 82 -3.13 -0.62 16.96
CA SER A 82 -2.80 -0.61 18.41
C SER A 82 -1.30 -0.41 18.67
N THR A 83 -0.45 -0.83 17.75
CA THR A 83 1.02 -0.74 17.92
C THR A 83 1.59 0.55 17.32
N TRP A 84 1.17 0.92 16.11
CA TRP A 84 1.77 1.98 15.29
C TRP A 84 0.84 3.14 15.00
N GLY A 85 -0.40 3.07 15.44
CA GLY A 85 -1.47 3.98 15.04
C GLY A 85 -1.32 5.39 15.56
N LYS A 86 -2.08 6.27 14.94
CA LYS A 86 -2.18 7.68 15.31
C LYS A 86 -2.64 7.82 16.77
N GLY A 87 -1.89 8.59 17.54
CA GLY A 87 -2.13 8.76 18.98
C GLY A 87 -1.49 7.68 19.86
N VAL A 88 -0.89 6.65 19.29
CA VAL A 88 -0.22 5.56 20.00
C VAL A 88 1.30 5.60 19.79
N HIS A 89 1.73 5.78 18.54
CA HIS A 89 3.14 5.74 18.16
C HIS A 89 3.47 6.93 17.25
N PRO A 90 4.74 7.43 17.26
CA PRO A 90 5.17 8.52 16.37
C PRO A 90 4.99 8.25 14.88
N ALA A 91 4.96 6.97 14.44
CA ALA A 91 4.65 6.60 13.07
C ALA A 91 3.27 7.13 12.65
N GLY A 92 2.32 7.16 13.57
CA GLY A 92 1.02 7.77 13.35
C GLY A 92 0.23 7.16 12.21
N LEU A 93 0.28 5.83 12.05
CA LEU A 93 -0.45 5.16 10.99
C LEU A 93 -1.95 5.46 11.11
N ASN A 94 -2.57 5.84 10.00
CA ASN A 94 -4.02 5.95 9.95
C ASN A 94 -4.66 4.58 9.68
N PHE A 95 -5.98 4.53 9.68
CA PHE A 95 -6.72 3.29 9.44
C PHE A 95 -6.32 2.65 8.09
N GLY A 96 -6.25 3.45 7.02
CA GLY A 96 -5.88 2.95 5.68
C GLY A 96 -4.49 2.36 5.62
N ASP A 97 -3.52 2.98 6.30
CA ASP A 97 -2.12 2.51 6.34
C ASP A 97 -2.01 1.11 6.95
N CYS A 98 -2.86 0.80 7.91
CA CYS A 98 -2.79 -0.47 8.63
C CYS A 98 -3.11 -1.69 7.76
N PHE A 99 -3.89 -1.52 6.69
CA PHE A 99 -4.13 -2.61 5.73
C PHE A 99 -2.84 -3.00 4.99
N ALA A 100 -2.14 -2.01 4.45
CA ALA A 100 -0.88 -2.24 3.74
C ALA A 100 0.18 -2.83 4.68
N TYR A 101 0.31 -2.26 5.88
CA TYR A 101 1.22 -2.77 6.90
C TYR A 101 0.95 -4.24 7.23
N ALA A 102 -0.30 -4.56 7.56
CA ALA A 102 -0.68 -5.91 7.97
C ALA A 102 -0.43 -6.94 6.86
N THR A 103 -0.77 -6.61 5.61
CA THR A 103 -0.52 -7.50 4.47
C THR A 103 0.97 -7.72 4.27
N ALA A 104 1.80 -6.67 4.34
CA ALA A 104 3.25 -6.79 4.21
C ALA A 104 3.85 -7.68 5.30
N LYS A 105 3.46 -7.47 6.54
CA LYS A 105 3.99 -8.25 7.67
C LYS A 105 3.54 -9.70 7.64
N THR A 106 2.28 -9.95 7.35
CA THR A 106 1.72 -11.30 7.31
C THR A 106 2.34 -12.14 6.19
N SER A 107 2.62 -11.52 5.03
CA SER A 107 3.21 -12.21 3.88
C SER A 107 4.75 -12.20 3.88
N GLY A 108 5.38 -11.53 4.84
CA GLY A 108 6.85 -11.39 4.88
C GLY A 108 7.40 -10.61 3.70
N ALA A 109 6.62 -9.69 3.16
CA ALA A 109 6.96 -8.93 1.96
C ALA A 109 7.50 -7.55 2.29
N ARG A 110 8.23 -6.96 1.33
CA ARG A 110 8.60 -5.55 1.37
C ARG A 110 7.39 -4.69 1.03
N LEU A 111 7.33 -3.50 1.59
CA LEU A 111 6.24 -2.55 1.35
C LEU A 111 6.70 -1.43 0.42
N LEU A 112 5.96 -1.21 -0.65
CA LEU A 112 6.18 -0.09 -1.57
C LEU A 112 5.32 1.09 -1.14
N PHE A 113 5.96 2.12 -0.63
CA PHE A 113 5.30 3.31 -0.10
C PHE A 113 6.14 4.57 -0.35
N VAL A 114 5.48 5.71 -0.27
CA VAL A 114 6.09 7.04 -0.30
C VAL A 114 5.69 7.78 0.96
N GLY A 115 6.62 8.54 1.55
CA GLY A 115 6.39 9.31 2.77
C GLY A 115 7.12 8.74 3.98
N GLU A 116 6.90 9.37 5.13
CA GLU A 116 7.67 9.11 6.35
C GLU A 116 7.00 8.15 7.34
N ASP A 117 5.69 7.93 7.22
CA ASP A 117 4.93 7.22 8.26
C ASP A 117 5.38 5.77 8.41
N PHE A 118 5.42 5.01 7.33
CA PHE A 118 5.88 3.62 7.37
C PHE A 118 7.37 3.49 7.69
N ALA A 119 8.16 4.51 7.38
CA ALA A 119 9.60 4.51 7.67
C ALA A 119 9.90 4.43 9.17
N LYS A 120 8.94 4.83 10.01
CA LYS A 120 9.04 4.78 11.46
C LYS A 120 8.55 3.46 12.05
N THR A 121 8.12 2.53 11.21
CA THR A 121 7.68 1.18 11.61
C THR A 121 8.79 0.16 11.33
N ASP A 122 8.46 -1.10 11.51
CA ASP A 122 9.37 -2.22 11.26
C ASP A 122 9.20 -2.87 9.88
N VAL A 123 8.46 -2.24 8.96
CA VAL A 123 8.39 -2.75 7.59
C VAL A 123 9.69 -2.54 6.84
N VAL A 124 9.97 -3.43 5.90
CA VAL A 124 11.10 -3.27 4.99
C VAL A 124 10.60 -2.52 3.77
N SER A 125 11.21 -1.36 3.48
CA SER A 125 10.87 -0.57 2.30
C SER A 125 11.31 -1.26 1.01
N ALA A 126 10.49 -1.15 -0.03
CA ALA A 126 10.82 -1.65 -1.37
C ALA A 126 11.61 -0.63 -2.21
N LEU A 127 11.62 0.66 -1.81
CA LEU A 127 12.40 1.71 -2.48
C LEU A 127 13.74 1.95 -1.82
#